data_68efda403c6ce5f4d018d13cd970e724
#
_entry.id   68efda403c6ce5f4d018d13cd970e724
#
_cell.length_a   1.000
_cell.length_b   1.000
_cell.length_c   1.000
_cell.angle_alpha   90.00
_cell.angle_beta   90.00
_cell.angle_gamma   90.00
#
_symmetry.space_group_name_H-M   'P 1'
#
loop_
_entity.id
_entity.type
_entity.pdbx_description
1 polymer ?
#
loop_
_entity_poly.entity_id
_entity_poly.type
_entity_poly.pdbx_seq_one_letter_code
_entity_poly.pdbx_strand_id
1 'polypeptide(L)'
;ASLGTAFTSQHAGVLKRYTDQVILTYDSDGAGIKAALRAIPILRDAGISARVLNMKPYKDPDEFIKNMGADAFKERIAQAKNSFLFEIDVLKRNYQLEDPEQKTKFYQETAKKLLQFGEPLERDNYIQAVSREQMIKEEELRQLVNRLGMQMGLKAGDSYREDASGRNVISRENGSGP
;
A
#
# COMPACT_ATOMS: atom_id res chain seq x y z
N ALA A 1 2.34 18.25 11.97
CA ALA A 1 3.68 18.29 11.37
C ALA A 1 3.56 18.55 9.87
N SER A 2 4.41 19.42 9.36
CA SER A 2 4.43 19.75 7.94
C SER A 2 5.21 18.70 7.14
N LEU A 3 4.65 18.23 6.02
CA LEU A 3 5.34 17.40 5.04
C LEU A 3 6.19 18.23 4.04
N GLY A 4 6.43 19.51 4.32
CA GLY A 4 7.23 20.40 3.47
C GLY A 4 8.70 20.02 3.33
N THR A 5 9.23 19.19 4.25
CA THR A 5 10.54 18.54 4.18
C THR A 5 10.35 17.04 4.01
N ALA A 6 11.35 16.34 3.46
CA ALA A 6 11.27 14.91 3.21
C ALA A 6 10.98 14.15 4.52
N PHE A 7 9.87 13.42 4.56
CA PHE A 7 9.52 12.53 5.65
C PHE A 7 10.40 11.28 5.58
N THR A 8 11.04 10.91 6.67
CA THR A 8 12.01 9.81 6.72
C THR A 8 11.59 8.68 7.65
N SER A 9 12.24 7.52 7.52
CA SER A 9 12.07 6.40 8.44
C SER A 9 12.40 6.76 9.88
N GLN A 10 13.35 7.68 10.11
CA GLN A 10 13.67 8.19 11.44
C GLN A 10 12.53 8.99 12.05
N HIS A 11 11.88 9.83 11.25
CA HIS A 11 10.68 10.56 11.67
C HIS A 11 9.55 9.60 12.05
N ALA A 12 9.34 8.56 11.26
CA ALA A 12 8.34 7.54 11.56
C ALA A 12 8.65 6.79 12.85
N GLY A 13 9.93 6.45 13.10
CA GLY A 13 10.36 5.81 14.33
C GLY A 13 10.08 6.67 15.57
N VAL A 14 10.28 7.99 15.48
CA VAL A 14 9.93 8.92 16.56
C VAL A 14 8.41 8.96 16.78
N LEU A 15 7.63 9.08 15.72
CA LEU A 15 6.16 9.09 15.82
C LEU A 15 5.61 7.82 16.45
N LYS A 16 6.17 6.66 16.14
CA LYS A 16 5.72 5.37 16.67
C LYS A 16 5.77 5.30 18.19
N ARG A 17 6.67 6.05 18.84
CA ARG A 17 6.75 6.13 20.30
C ARG A 17 5.52 6.81 20.92
N TYR A 18 4.82 7.63 20.16
CA TYR A 18 3.69 8.46 20.64
C TYR A 18 2.35 8.00 20.11
N THR A 19 2.28 7.36 18.95
CA THR A 19 1.02 6.98 18.31
C THR A 19 1.18 5.80 17.36
N ASP A 20 0.12 5.01 17.23
CA ASP A 20 -0.01 3.95 16.24
C ASP A 20 -0.83 4.37 15.01
N GLN A 21 -1.41 5.57 15.05
CA GLN A 21 -2.28 6.07 13.97
C GLN A 21 -1.93 7.51 13.61
N VAL A 22 -1.89 7.79 12.32
CA VAL A 22 -1.59 9.12 11.77
C VAL A 22 -2.60 9.46 10.69
N ILE A 23 -3.01 10.71 10.63
CA ILE A 23 -3.80 11.26 9.54
C ILE A 23 -2.91 12.17 8.70
N LEU A 24 -2.73 11.78 7.44
CA LEU A 24 -2.01 12.60 6.46
C LEU A 24 -3.00 13.56 5.79
N THR A 25 -2.75 14.83 5.89
CA THR A 25 -3.58 15.85 5.24
C THR A 25 -2.90 16.38 3.98
N TYR A 26 -3.66 16.63 2.94
CA TYR A 26 -3.16 17.20 1.69
C TYR A 26 -4.24 18.12 1.06
N ASP A 27 -3.81 19.05 0.21
CA ASP A 27 -4.66 20.05 -0.42
C ASP A 27 -5.11 19.71 -1.85
N SER A 28 -4.90 18.50 -2.30
CA SER A 28 -5.24 17.99 -3.64
C SER A 28 -4.34 18.46 -4.79
N ASP A 29 -3.27 19.18 -4.54
CA ASP A 29 -2.28 19.43 -5.57
C ASP A 29 -1.40 18.20 -5.82
N GLY A 30 -0.71 18.18 -6.99
CA GLY A 30 0.15 17.05 -7.36
C GLY A 30 1.29 16.82 -6.37
N ALA A 31 1.84 17.87 -5.79
CA ALA A 31 2.92 17.78 -4.81
C ALA A 31 2.43 17.20 -3.48
N GLY A 32 1.25 17.59 -3.01
CA GLY A 32 0.64 17.04 -1.80
C GLY A 32 0.32 15.55 -1.92
N ILE A 33 -0.22 15.12 -3.05
CA ILE A 33 -0.50 13.71 -3.35
C ILE A 33 0.80 12.89 -3.37
N LYS A 34 1.84 13.38 -4.05
CA LYS A 34 3.14 12.71 -4.10
C LYS A 34 3.79 12.58 -2.72
N ALA A 35 3.69 13.63 -1.90
CA ALA A 35 4.19 13.61 -0.53
C ALA A 35 3.47 12.55 0.31
N ALA A 36 2.14 12.48 0.22
CA ALA A 36 1.35 11.46 0.91
C ALA A 36 1.73 10.04 0.46
N LEU A 37 1.85 9.81 -0.85
CA LEU A 37 2.24 8.51 -1.40
C LEU A 37 3.64 8.06 -0.95
N ARG A 38 4.57 9.00 -0.75
CA ARG A 38 5.91 8.68 -0.23
C ARG A 38 5.89 8.37 1.27
N ALA A 39 5.07 9.07 2.04
CA ALA A 39 4.97 8.87 3.48
C ALA A 39 4.29 7.53 3.86
N ILE A 40 3.31 7.08 3.09
CA ILE A 40 2.51 5.89 3.39
C ILE A 40 3.37 4.62 3.59
N PRO A 41 4.27 4.22 2.67
CA PRO A 41 5.10 3.04 2.88
C PRO A 41 6.03 3.18 4.11
N ILE A 42 6.56 4.36 4.35
CA ILE A 42 7.45 4.64 5.48
C ILE A 42 6.69 4.45 6.80
N LEU A 43 5.47 4.96 6.90
CA LEU A 43 4.61 4.78 8.07
C LEU A 43 4.22 3.31 8.26
N ARG A 44 3.88 2.63 7.18
CA ARG A 44 3.52 1.20 7.21
C ARG A 44 4.68 0.34 7.71
N ASP A 45 5.89 0.58 7.23
CA ASP A 45 7.10 -0.15 7.64
C ASP A 45 7.43 0.10 9.12
N ALA A 46 7.09 1.27 9.64
CA ALA A 46 7.22 1.58 11.07
C ALA A 46 6.08 1.01 11.94
N GLY A 47 5.09 0.35 11.34
CA GLY A 47 3.94 -0.19 12.08
C GLY A 47 2.88 0.85 12.44
N ILE A 48 2.87 1.99 11.75
CA ILE A 48 1.89 3.06 11.96
C ILE A 48 0.78 2.95 10.92
N SER A 49 -0.46 2.92 11.38
CA SER A 49 -1.63 2.98 10.52
C SER A 49 -1.86 4.41 10.04
N ALA A 50 -1.93 4.61 8.74
CA ALA A 50 -2.17 5.93 8.16
C ALA A 50 -3.54 6.01 7.50
N ARG A 51 -4.19 7.15 7.69
CA ARG A 51 -5.37 7.56 6.92
C ARG A 51 -5.05 8.86 6.19
N VAL A 52 -5.73 9.11 5.10
CA VAL A 52 -5.46 10.26 4.24
C VAL A 52 -6.69 11.14 4.17
N LEU A 53 -6.50 12.43 4.38
CA LEU A 53 -7.56 13.41 4.43
C LEU A 53 -7.30 14.55 3.46
N ASN A 54 -8.25 14.75 2.53
CA ASN A 54 -8.22 15.86 1.62
C ASN A 54 -8.75 17.11 2.32
N MET A 55 -7.97 18.20 2.33
CA MET A 55 -8.32 19.47 2.96
C MET A 55 -9.04 20.44 2.02
N LYS A 56 -9.26 20.05 0.77
CA LYS A 56 -9.89 20.91 -0.22
C LYS A 56 -11.21 21.55 0.29
N PRO A 57 -11.44 22.82 0.08
CA PRO A 57 -10.68 23.79 -0.72
C PRO A 57 -9.57 24.53 0.05
N TYR A 58 -9.28 24.13 1.28
CA TYR A 58 -8.31 24.78 2.16
C TYR A 58 -6.93 24.13 2.05
N LYS A 59 -5.88 24.86 2.42
CA LYS A 59 -4.49 24.40 2.30
C LYS A 59 -4.07 23.46 3.43
N ASP A 60 -4.58 23.73 4.64
CA ASP A 60 -4.18 23.01 5.84
C ASP A 60 -5.32 22.97 6.87
N PRO A 61 -5.16 22.16 7.95
CA PRO A 61 -6.17 22.05 9.00
C PRO A 61 -6.49 23.38 9.70
N ASP A 62 -5.51 24.25 9.89
CA ASP A 62 -5.71 25.54 10.53
C ASP A 62 -6.65 26.44 9.71
N GLU A 63 -6.39 26.56 8.43
CA GLU A 63 -7.25 27.30 7.50
C GLU A 63 -8.66 26.70 7.44
N PHE A 64 -8.77 25.38 7.40
CA PHE A 64 -10.05 24.69 7.41
C PHE A 64 -10.86 25.03 8.66
N ILE A 65 -10.25 24.92 9.84
CA ILE A 65 -10.92 25.16 11.12
C ILE A 65 -11.34 26.65 11.24
N LYS A 66 -10.51 27.57 10.80
CA LYS A 66 -10.85 29.00 10.79
C LYS A 66 -12.07 29.34 9.95
N ASN A 67 -12.27 28.63 8.85
CA ASN A 67 -13.37 28.89 7.93
C ASN A 67 -14.62 28.07 8.21
N MET A 68 -14.48 26.81 8.64
CA MET A 68 -15.57 25.84 8.78
C MET A 68 -15.88 25.47 10.23
N GLY A 69 -14.96 25.72 11.15
CA GLY A 69 -15.09 25.36 12.56
C GLY A 69 -14.57 23.97 12.92
N ALA A 70 -14.35 23.74 14.22
CA ALA A 70 -13.79 22.52 14.74
C ALA A 70 -14.69 21.28 14.53
N ASP A 71 -16.01 21.45 14.62
CA ASP A 71 -16.95 20.34 14.45
C ASP A 71 -16.96 19.82 13.01
N ALA A 72 -16.92 20.71 12.01
CA ALA A 72 -16.79 20.34 10.60
C ALA A 72 -15.46 19.62 10.33
N PHE A 73 -14.39 20.01 11.01
CA PHE A 73 -13.10 19.32 10.90
C PHE A 73 -13.15 17.91 11.47
N LYS A 74 -13.81 17.72 12.62
CA LYS A 74 -14.02 16.38 13.20
C LYS A 74 -14.80 15.46 12.26
N GLU A 75 -15.84 15.99 11.61
CA GLU A 75 -16.59 15.23 10.60
C GLU A 75 -15.72 14.85 9.39
N ARG A 76 -14.87 15.77 8.95
CA ARG A 76 -13.91 15.51 7.86
C ARG A 76 -12.91 14.43 8.24
N ILE A 77 -12.38 14.45 9.46
CA ILE A 77 -11.49 13.42 10.00
C ILE A 77 -12.18 12.04 9.99
N ALA A 78 -13.45 11.96 10.34
CA ALA A 78 -14.20 10.72 10.32
C ALA A 78 -14.31 10.11 8.91
N GLN A 79 -14.18 10.93 7.87
CA GLN A 79 -14.19 10.52 6.47
C GLN A 79 -12.79 10.25 5.90
N ALA A 80 -11.74 10.35 6.73
CA ALA A 80 -10.37 10.08 6.29
C ALA A 80 -10.26 8.66 5.72
N LYS A 81 -9.61 8.56 4.57
CA LYS A 81 -9.55 7.32 3.79
C LYS A 81 -8.38 6.46 4.23
N ASN A 82 -8.60 5.15 4.28
CA ASN A 82 -7.52 4.17 4.46
C ASN A 82 -6.40 4.44 3.45
N SER A 83 -5.15 4.41 3.89
CA SER A 83 -4.00 4.75 3.06
C SER A 83 -3.84 3.84 1.84
N PHE A 84 -4.10 2.54 1.98
CA PHE A 84 -4.02 1.61 0.86
C PHE A 84 -5.10 1.88 -0.19
N LEU A 85 -6.32 2.13 0.24
CA LEU A 85 -7.42 2.47 -0.67
C LEU A 85 -7.15 3.80 -1.40
N PHE A 86 -6.51 4.74 -0.72
CA PHE A 86 -6.04 5.98 -1.35
C PHE A 86 -4.97 5.70 -2.42
N GLU A 87 -4.00 4.83 -2.14
CA GLU A 87 -3.00 4.43 -3.13
C GLU A 87 -3.63 3.85 -4.39
N ILE A 88 -4.65 3.01 -4.24
CA ILE A 88 -5.36 2.42 -5.39
C ILE A 88 -6.13 3.49 -6.17
N ASP A 89 -6.77 4.45 -5.50
CA ASP A 89 -7.44 5.56 -6.19
C ASP A 89 -6.48 6.39 -7.02
N VAL A 90 -5.28 6.66 -6.49
CA VAL A 90 -4.26 7.41 -7.24
C VAL A 90 -3.70 6.57 -8.40
N LEU A 91 -3.48 5.28 -8.18
CA LEU A 91 -3.05 4.35 -9.23
C LEU A 91 -4.03 4.35 -10.40
N LYS A 92 -5.33 4.32 -10.11
CA LYS A 92 -6.42 4.35 -11.11
C LYS A 92 -6.31 5.53 -12.07
N ARG A 93 -5.83 6.68 -11.60
CA ARG A 93 -5.69 7.90 -12.42
C ARG A 93 -4.73 7.76 -13.60
N ASN A 94 -3.83 6.77 -13.55
CA ASN A 94 -2.86 6.49 -14.60
C ASN A 94 -3.42 5.62 -15.74
N TYR A 95 -4.68 5.17 -15.63
CA TYR A 95 -5.29 4.23 -16.57
C TYR A 95 -6.62 4.75 -17.09
N GLN A 96 -6.88 4.48 -18.37
CA GLN A 96 -8.18 4.72 -19.01
C GLN A 96 -8.99 3.42 -18.95
N LEU A 97 -9.93 3.35 -18.02
CA LEU A 97 -10.66 2.10 -17.74
C LEU A 97 -11.68 1.71 -18.81
N GLU A 98 -12.00 2.60 -19.74
CA GLU A 98 -12.78 2.30 -20.93
C GLU A 98 -12.02 1.43 -21.92
N ASP A 99 -10.68 1.50 -21.89
CA ASP A 99 -9.81 0.64 -22.69
C ASP A 99 -9.58 -0.70 -21.97
N PRO A 100 -10.02 -1.83 -22.56
CA PRO A 100 -9.87 -3.14 -21.93
C PRO A 100 -8.42 -3.51 -21.58
N GLU A 101 -7.45 -3.09 -22.38
CA GLU A 101 -6.04 -3.35 -22.12
C GLU A 101 -5.55 -2.62 -20.88
N GLN A 102 -5.87 -1.33 -20.76
CA GLN A 102 -5.49 -0.53 -19.61
C GLN A 102 -6.24 -0.95 -18.35
N LYS A 103 -7.50 -1.29 -18.45
CA LYS A 103 -8.29 -1.85 -17.36
C LYS A 103 -7.67 -3.14 -16.81
N THR A 104 -7.22 -4.02 -17.69
CA THR A 104 -6.53 -5.25 -17.31
C THR A 104 -5.22 -4.96 -16.56
N LYS A 105 -4.42 -4.02 -17.06
CA LYS A 105 -3.18 -3.58 -16.39
C LYS A 105 -3.45 -3.01 -15.01
N PHE A 106 -4.48 -2.20 -14.87
CA PHE A 106 -4.88 -1.65 -13.57
C PHE A 106 -5.24 -2.75 -12.58
N TYR A 107 -6.01 -3.76 -13.01
CA TYR A 107 -6.38 -4.88 -12.15
C TYR A 107 -5.16 -5.70 -11.74
N GLN A 108 -4.23 -5.94 -12.65
CA GLN A 108 -2.98 -6.67 -12.37
C GLN A 108 -2.11 -5.91 -11.36
N GLU A 109 -1.92 -4.62 -11.54
CA GLU A 109 -1.14 -3.80 -10.61
C GLU A 109 -1.81 -3.71 -9.23
N THR A 110 -3.13 -3.59 -9.19
CA THR A 110 -3.91 -3.63 -7.95
C THR A 110 -3.72 -4.97 -7.22
N ALA A 111 -3.81 -6.07 -7.93
CA ALA A 111 -3.63 -7.41 -7.37
C ALA A 111 -2.20 -7.62 -6.82
N LYS A 112 -1.18 -7.13 -7.52
CA LYS A 112 0.20 -7.15 -7.03
C LYS A 112 0.36 -6.38 -5.73
N LYS A 113 -0.25 -5.21 -5.62
CA LYS A 113 -0.22 -4.41 -4.39
C LYS A 113 -0.91 -5.14 -3.22
N LEU A 114 -1.99 -5.85 -3.48
CA LEU A 114 -2.72 -6.63 -2.46
C LEU A 114 -1.86 -7.75 -1.86
N LEU A 115 -0.88 -8.26 -2.60
CA LEU A 115 0.04 -9.29 -2.12
C LEU A 115 1.00 -8.82 -1.02
N GLN A 116 1.12 -7.51 -0.78
CA GLN A 116 1.91 -7.00 0.35
C GLN A 116 1.30 -7.40 1.71
N PHE A 117 -0.01 -7.66 1.76
CA PHE A 117 -0.67 -8.16 2.96
C PHE A 117 -0.41 -9.66 3.08
N GLY A 118 0.53 -10.04 3.95
CA GLY A 118 0.94 -11.45 4.12
C GLY A 118 -0.09 -12.28 4.89
N GLU A 119 -0.85 -11.66 5.79
CA GLU A 119 -1.86 -12.36 6.58
C GLU A 119 -3.13 -12.56 5.72
N PRO A 120 -3.61 -13.81 5.55
CA PRO A 120 -4.71 -14.12 4.63
C PRO A 120 -6.03 -13.40 4.93
N LEU A 121 -6.40 -13.29 6.20
CA LEU A 121 -7.64 -12.62 6.58
C LEU A 121 -7.59 -11.11 6.30
N GLU A 122 -6.48 -10.46 6.64
CA GLU A 122 -6.27 -9.05 6.35
C GLU A 122 -6.31 -8.80 4.84
N ARG A 123 -5.61 -9.62 4.07
CA ARG A 123 -5.61 -9.53 2.60
C ARG A 123 -7.01 -9.66 2.02
N ASP A 124 -7.80 -10.62 2.51
CA ASP A 124 -9.18 -10.82 2.04
C ASP A 124 -10.06 -9.61 2.35
N ASN A 125 -9.91 -9.01 3.52
CA ASN A 125 -10.62 -7.78 3.88
C ASN A 125 -10.27 -6.62 2.93
N TYR A 126 -9.00 -6.49 2.54
CA TYR A 126 -8.58 -5.48 1.55
C TYR A 126 -9.09 -5.81 0.15
N ILE A 127 -9.14 -7.08 -0.25
CA ILE A 127 -9.75 -7.49 -1.52
C ILE A 127 -11.22 -7.07 -1.57
N GLN A 128 -11.97 -7.31 -0.51
CA GLN A 128 -13.38 -6.91 -0.42
C GLN A 128 -13.54 -5.39 -0.53
N ALA A 129 -12.74 -4.63 0.21
CA ALA A 129 -12.81 -3.17 0.21
C ALA A 129 -12.46 -2.58 -1.16
N VAL A 130 -11.40 -3.05 -1.80
CA VAL A 130 -10.99 -2.61 -3.14
C VAL A 130 -12.06 -2.97 -4.18
N SER A 131 -12.60 -4.18 -4.13
CA SER A 131 -13.65 -4.63 -5.04
C SER A 131 -14.86 -3.72 -4.97
N ARG A 132 -15.29 -3.36 -3.75
CA ARG A 132 -16.42 -2.45 -3.55
C ARG A 132 -16.13 -1.06 -4.10
N GLU A 133 -14.99 -0.48 -3.77
CA GLU A 133 -14.66 0.89 -4.17
C GLU A 133 -14.38 1.04 -5.66
N GLN A 134 -13.74 0.04 -6.26
CA GLN A 134 -13.35 0.09 -7.67
C GLN A 134 -14.35 -0.59 -8.61
N MET A 135 -15.46 -1.10 -8.06
CA MET A 135 -16.50 -1.82 -8.82
C MET A 135 -15.94 -3.01 -9.61
N ILE A 136 -15.01 -3.74 -8.99
CA ILE A 136 -14.46 -4.99 -9.51
C ILE A 136 -15.22 -6.14 -8.86
N LYS A 137 -15.52 -7.18 -9.63
CA LYS A 137 -16.11 -8.38 -9.04
C LYS A 137 -15.11 -9.01 -8.05
N GLU A 138 -15.55 -9.18 -6.82
CA GLU A 138 -14.71 -9.64 -5.70
C GLU A 138 -14.03 -10.98 -6.04
N GLU A 139 -14.78 -11.92 -6.58
CA GLU A 139 -14.25 -13.25 -6.92
C GLU A 139 -13.18 -13.16 -8.03
N GLU A 140 -13.37 -12.32 -9.03
CA GLU A 140 -12.37 -12.12 -10.09
C GLU A 140 -11.08 -11.53 -9.55
N LEU A 141 -11.18 -10.55 -8.65
CA LEU A 141 -10.00 -9.96 -8.01
C LEU A 141 -9.30 -10.97 -7.10
N ARG A 142 -10.04 -11.74 -6.31
CA ARG A 142 -9.50 -12.77 -5.43
C ARG A 142 -8.73 -13.84 -6.23
N GLN A 143 -9.30 -14.33 -7.31
CA GLN A 143 -8.65 -15.30 -8.18
C GLN A 143 -7.37 -14.74 -8.80
N LEU A 144 -7.38 -13.49 -9.24
CA LEU A 144 -6.20 -12.82 -9.78
C LEU A 144 -5.08 -12.70 -8.73
N VAL A 145 -5.42 -12.26 -7.51
CA VAL A 145 -4.48 -12.17 -6.39
C VAL A 145 -3.88 -13.54 -6.06
N ASN A 146 -4.70 -14.57 -5.97
CA ASN A 146 -4.25 -15.94 -5.66
C ASN A 146 -3.33 -16.48 -6.76
N ARG A 147 -3.67 -16.27 -8.01
CA ARG A 147 -2.85 -16.72 -9.16
C ARG A 147 -1.48 -16.04 -9.16
N LEU A 148 -1.43 -14.74 -8.98
CA LEU A 148 -0.17 -13.98 -8.91
C LEU A 148 0.66 -14.39 -7.69
N GLY A 149 0.03 -14.64 -6.57
CA GLY A 149 0.69 -15.13 -5.36
C GLY A 149 1.33 -16.51 -5.56
N MET A 150 0.65 -17.42 -6.23
CA MET A 150 1.18 -18.73 -6.58
C MET A 150 2.38 -18.64 -7.54
N GLN A 151 2.31 -17.79 -8.55
CA GLN A 151 3.41 -17.57 -9.49
C GLN A 151 4.67 -17.04 -8.76
N MET A 152 4.50 -16.14 -7.80
CA MET A 152 5.61 -15.62 -6.99
C MET A 152 6.16 -16.70 -6.05
N GLY A 153 5.31 -17.51 -5.45
CA GLY A 153 5.69 -18.64 -4.61
C GLY A 153 6.47 -19.72 -5.35
N LEU A 154 6.09 -20.03 -6.58
CA LEU A 154 6.82 -20.98 -7.44
C LEU A 154 8.22 -20.47 -7.77
N LYS A 155 8.37 -19.21 -8.11
CA LYS A 155 9.70 -18.61 -8.36
C LYS A 155 10.61 -18.67 -7.12
N ALA A 156 10.06 -18.42 -5.94
CA ALA A 156 10.81 -18.55 -4.69
C ALA A 156 11.20 -20.01 -4.41
N GLY A 157 10.32 -20.96 -4.72
CA GLY A 157 10.58 -22.40 -4.56
C GLY A 157 11.69 -22.91 -5.48
N ASP A 158 11.77 -22.41 -6.69
CA ASP A 158 12.81 -22.81 -7.65
C ASP A 158 14.19 -22.31 -7.23
N SER A 159 14.30 -21.11 -6.68
CA SER A 159 15.58 -20.60 -6.15
C SER A 159 16.11 -21.43 -4.97
N TYR A 160 15.22 -21.91 -4.10
CA TYR A 160 15.59 -22.79 -2.99
C TYR A 160 16.07 -24.18 -3.47
N ARG A 161 15.55 -24.69 -4.58
CA ARG A 161 15.98 -25.96 -5.15
C ARG A 161 17.36 -25.88 -5.78
N GLU A 162 17.71 -24.80 -6.42
CA GLU A 162 19.04 -24.56 -6.98
C GLU A 162 20.10 -24.52 -5.86
N ASP A 163 19.83 -23.82 -4.76
CA ASP A 163 20.76 -23.77 -3.63
C ASP A 163 20.93 -25.13 -2.94
N ALA A 164 19.87 -25.91 -2.84
CA ALA A 164 19.92 -27.24 -2.24
C ALA A 164 20.68 -28.25 -3.12
N SER A 165 20.60 -28.14 -4.44
CA SER A 165 21.36 -29.02 -5.35
C SER A 165 22.84 -28.68 -5.39
N GLY A 166 23.18 -27.38 -5.24
CA GLY A 166 24.58 -26.93 -5.16
C GLY A 166 25.33 -27.44 -3.93
N ARG A 167 24.65 -27.60 -2.80
CA ARG A 167 25.26 -28.15 -1.57
C ARG A 167 25.51 -29.66 -1.64
N ASN A 168 24.70 -30.37 -2.40
CA ASN A 168 24.88 -31.82 -2.55
C ASN A 168 26.07 -32.22 -3.46
N VAL A 169 26.51 -31.33 -4.34
CA VAL A 169 27.67 -31.57 -5.21
C VAL A 169 28.99 -31.44 -4.43
N ILE A 170 29.05 -30.54 -3.44
CA ILE A 170 30.24 -30.33 -2.64
C ILE A 170 30.50 -31.47 -1.64
N SER A 171 29.45 -32.20 -1.25
CA SER A 171 29.56 -33.30 -0.29
C SER A 171 30.07 -34.64 -0.90
N ARG A 172 30.17 -34.72 -2.23
CA ARG A 172 30.62 -35.95 -2.94
C ARG A 172 32.10 -35.94 -3.30
N GLU A 173 32.79 -34.82 -3.23
CA GLU A 173 34.22 -34.79 -3.60
C GLU A 173 35.19 -35.02 -2.45
N ASN A 174 34.74 -35.13 -1.20
CA ASN A 174 35.61 -35.35 -0.05
C ASN A 174 35.52 -36.74 0.57
N GLY A 175 35.15 -37.75 -0.21
CA GLY A 175 34.98 -39.13 0.29
C GLY A 175 35.68 -40.23 -0.51
N SER A 176 36.92 -40.02 -0.89
CA SER A 176 37.76 -41.16 -1.33
C SER A 176 39.24 -40.83 -1.15
N GLY A 177 39.74 -41.20 0.02
CA GLY A 177 41.14 -41.45 0.25
C GLY A 177 41.31 -42.90 0.70
N PRO A 178 42.37 -43.59 0.29
CA PRO A 178 42.59 -44.99 0.59
C PRO A 178 42.88 -45.25 2.09
#